data_eba18a8a8855f441f8b6a6a73cfae839
#
_entry.id   eba18a8a8855f441f8b6a6a73cfae839
#
_cell.length_a   1.000
_cell.length_b   1.000
_cell.length_c   1.000
_cell.angle_alpha   90.00
_cell.angle_beta   90.00
_cell.angle_gamma   90.00
#
_symmetry.space_group_name_H-M   'P 1'
#
loop_
_entity.id
_entity.type
_entity.pdbx_description
1 polymer ?
#
loop_
_entity_poly.entity_id
_entity_poly.type
_entity_poly.pdbx_seq_one_letter_code
_entity_poly.pdbx_strand_id
1 'polypeptide(L)'
;MAFRYRLQKVLEFRIRKKEEQLQNVIKAKNEVDRIQGLIDANNQEIAGVIKTMRSTHDYRMMDAYDKYLKHLYEKGEELEQQKQEALRLLEIEKEKLVECEKEVKVLQKHKEKALELYKEEQKQ
;
A
#
# COMPACT_ATOMS: atom_id res chain seq x y z
N MET A 1 12.85 -24.30 -37.24
CA MET A 1 12.24 -24.62 -35.93
C MET A 1 12.01 -23.35 -35.12
N ALA A 2 10.93 -23.28 -34.36
CA ALA A 2 10.65 -22.16 -33.52
C ALA A 2 11.50 -22.20 -32.24
N PHE A 3 11.91 -21.05 -31.77
CA PHE A 3 12.62 -20.93 -30.51
C PHE A 3 11.70 -21.28 -29.34
N ARG A 4 12.20 -22.09 -28.43
CA ARG A 4 11.49 -22.43 -27.19
C ARG A 4 12.41 -22.18 -26.01
N TYR A 5 11.98 -21.32 -25.10
CA TYR A 5 12.74 -21.05 -23.90
C TYR A 5 12.49 -22.14 -22.85
N ARG A 6 13.56 -22.81 -22.45
CA ARG A 6 13.49 -23.93 -21.50
C ARG A 6 12.79 -23.54 -20.19
N LEU A 7 13.01 -22.32 -19.72
CA LEU A 7 12.46 -21.85 -18.45
C LEU A 7 11.21 -20.98 -18.62
N GLN A 8 10.52 -21.11 -19.76
CA GLN A 8 9.34 -20.27 -20.05
C GLN A 8 8.26 -20.40 -18.97
N LYS A 9 7.99 -21.62 -18.50
CA LYS A 9 6.99 -21.83 -17.46
C LYS A 9 7.38 -21.21 -16.11
N VAL A 10 8.68 -21.23 -15.81
CA VAL A 10 9.21 -20.57 -14.59
C VAL A 10 9.05 -19.07 -14.71
N LEU A 11 9.35 -18.50 -15.88
CA LEU A 11 9.17 -17.07 -16.14
C LEU A 11 7.71 -16.66 -15.97
N GLU A 12 6.78 -17.43 -16.56
CA GLU A 12 5.35 -17.18 -16.44
C GLU A 12 4.87 -17.24 -14.99
N PHE A 13 5.37 -18.21 -14.22
CA PHE A 13 5.07 -18.33 -12.79
C PHE A 13 5.54 -17.10 -12.03
N ARG A 14 6.76 -16.62 -12.30
CA ARG A 14 7.32 -15.43 -11.64
C ARG A 14 6.57 -14.17 -12.01
N ILE A 15 6.10 -14.06 -13.26
CA ILE A 15 5.27 -12.95 -13.70
C ILE A 15 3.93 -12.93 -12.93
N ARG A 16 3.27 -14.09 -12.80
CA ARG A 16 2.03 -14.19 -12.04
C ARG A 16 2.23 -13.83 -10.57
N LYS A 17 3.33 -14.30 -10.00
CA LYS A 17 3.68 -13.98 -8.61
C LYS A 17 3.90 -12.47 -8.42
N LYS A 18 4.55 -11.82 -9.38
CA LYS A 18 4.74 -10.37 -9.39
C LYS A 18 3.39 -9.64 -9.44
N GLU A 19 2.47 -10.10 -10.29
CA GLU A 19 1.13 -9.52 -10.42
C GLU A 19 0.33 -9.67 -9.13
N GLU A 20 0.40 -10.83 -8.49
CA GLU A 20 -0.24 -11.07 -7.18
C GLU A 20 0.34 -10.13 -6.12
N GLN A 21 1.67 -9.96 -6.11
CA GLN A 21 2.32 -9.08 -5.16
C GLN A 21 1.96 -7.61 -5.40
N LEU A 22 1.77 -7.21 -6.65
CA LEU A 22 1.27 -5.88 -6.98
C LEU A 22 -0.12 -5.64 -6.37
N GLN A 23 -1.00 -6.65 -6.44
CA GLN A 23 -2.32 -6.54 -5.81
C GLN A 23 -2.21 -6.41 -4.28
N ASN A 24 -1.23 -7.08 -3.66
CA ASN A 24 -0.97 -6.94 -2.23
C ASN A 24 -0.53 -5.51 -1.87
N VAL A 25 0.31 -4.88 -2.71
CA VAL A 25 0.71 -3.49 -2.53
C VAL A 25 -0.51 -2.56 -2.63
N ILE A 26 -1.37 -2.78 -3.63
CA ILE A 26 -2.58 -1.97 -3.82
C ILE A 26 -3.50 -2.09 -2.60
N LYS A 27 -3.70 -3.30 -2.07
CA LYS A 27 -4.53 -3.52 -0.87
C LYS A 27 -3.94 -2.80 0.34
N ALA A 28 -2.61 -2.88 0.52
CA ALA A 28 -1.94 -2.20 1.62
C ALA A 28 -2.05 -0.67 1.51
N LYS A 29 -1.95 -0.14 0.28
CA LYS A 29 -2.15 1.30 0.01
C LYS A 29 -3.59 1.72 0.31
N ASN A 30 -4.56 0.92 -0.11
CA ASN A 30 -5.98 1.20 0.16
C ASN A 30 -6.26 1.24 1.66
N GLU A 31 -5.61 0.38 2.45
CA GLU A 31 -5.75 0.39 3.91
C GLU A 31 -5.20 1.68 4.53
N VAL A 32 -4.06 2.16 4.05
CA VAL A 32 -3.52 3.46 4.49
C VAL A 32 -4.52 4.57 4.17
N ASP A 33 -5.07 4.57 2.97
CA ASP A 33 -6.02 5.59 2.52
C ASP A 33 -7.33 5.55 3.35
N ARG A 34 -7.79 4.34 3.69
CA ARG A 34 -8.97 4.17 4.55
C ARG A 34 -8.76 4.80 5.92
N ILE A 35 -7.61 4.52 6.53
CA ILE A 35 -7.28 5.07 7.85
C ILE A 35 -7.12 6.60 7.77
N GLN A 36 -6.49 7.10 6.71
CA GLN A 36 -6.35 8.55 6.50
C GLN A 36 -7.72 9.21 6.41
N GLY A 37 -8.68 8.59 5.74
CA GLY A 37 -10.05 9.09 5.68
C GLY A 37 -10.69 9.18 7.06
N LEU A 38 -10.45 8.19 7.93
CA LEU A 38 -10.94 8.21 9.32
C LEU A 38 -10.28 9.32 10.14
N ILE A 39 -8.98 9.55 9.93
CA ILE A 39 -8.25 10.66 10.58
C ILE A 39 -8.85 11.99 10.16
N ASP A 40 -9.09 12.18 8.87
CA ASP A 40 -9.65 13.42 8.34
C ASP A 40 -11.06 13.67 8.89
N ALA A 41 -11.91 12.63 8.95
CA ALA A 41 -13.23 12.74 9.52
C ALA A 41 -13.19 13.08 11.01
N ASN A 42 -12.26 12.49 11.76
CA ASN A 42 -12.08 12.78 13.17
C ASN A 42 -11.65 14.24 13.39
N ASN A 43 -10.74 14.73 12.55
CA ASN A 43 -10.28 16.11 12.60
C ASN A 43 -11.40 17.11 12.28
N GLN A 44 -12.27 16.77 11.32
CA GLN A 44 -13.44 17.60 11.00
C GLN A 44 -14.43 17.63 12.15
N GLU A 45 -14.64 16.50 12.82
CA GLU A 45 -15.50 16.42 14.01
C GLU A 45 -14.96 17.29 15.15
N ILE A 46 -13.64 17.23 15.39
CA ILE A 46 -12.97 18.07 16.39
C ILE A 46 -13.21 19.55 16.08
N ALA A 47 -12.99 19.95 14.82
CA ALA A 47 -13.18 21.32 14.38
C ALA A 47 -14.64 21.77 14.58
N GLY A 48 -15.60 20.89 14.27
CA GLY A 48 -17.03 21.16 14.43
C GLY A 48 -17.41 21.36 15.90
N VAL A 49 -16.90 20.50 16.79
CA VAL A 49 -17.15 20.63 18.24
C VAL A 49 -16.56 21.93 18.78
N ILE A 50 -15.34 22.27 18.39
CA ILE A 50 -14.69 23.53 18.81
C ILE A 50 -15.52 24.73 18.36
N LYS A 51 -16.00 24.73 17.13
CA LYS A 51 -16.85 25.77 16.59
C LYS A 51 -18.14 25.92 17.39
N THR A 52 -18.79 24.81 17.73
CA THR A 52 -20.01 24.80 18.54
C THR A 52 -19.73 25.34 19.95
N MET A 53 -18.63 24.94 20.57
CA MET A 53 -18.22 25.44 21.88
C MET A 53 -18.06 26.96 21.89
N ARG A 54 -17.46 27.52 20.84
CA ARG A 54 -17.23 28.96 20.72
C ARG A 54 -18.53 29.75 20.55
N SER A 55 -19.56 29.14 19.98
CA SER A 55 -20.83 29.80 19.72
C SER A 55 -21.88 29.56 20.78
N THR A 56 -21.65 28.71 21.78
CA THR A 56 -22.59 28.43 22.84
C THR A 56 -22.32 29.29 24.06
N HIS A 57 -23.40 29.70 24.75
CA HIS A 57 -23.35 30.46 26.00
C HIS A 57 -23.81 29.61 27.19
N ASP A 58 -24.11 28.34 26.98
CA ASP A 58 -24.55 27.43 28.04
C ASP A 58 -23.35 26.73 28.68
N TYR A 59 -22.91 27.22 29.82
CA TYR A 59 -21.78 26.68 30.55
C TYR A 59 -22.01 25.24 31.05
N ARG A 60 -23.27 24.80 31.17
CA ARG A 60 -23.58 23.43 31.57
C ARG A 60 -23.18 22.42 30.55
N MET A 61 -23.08 22.82 29.27
CA MET A 61 -22.66 21.94 28.17
C MET A 61 -21.15 21.84 28.02
N MET A 62 -20.40 22.79 28.63
CA MET A 62 -18.94 22.85 28.41
C MET A 62 -18.22 21.61 28.91
N ASP A 63 -18.61 21.04 30.03
CA ASP A 63 -17.99 19.82 30.55
C ASP A 63 -18.22 18.65 29.59
N ALA A 64 -19.43 18.52 29.03
CA ALA A 64 -19.74 17.48 28.05
C ALA A 64 -18.89 17.65 26.78
N TYR A 65 -18.73 18.87 26.27
CA TYR A 65 -17.89 19.15 25.11
C TYR A 65 -16.43 18.82 25.38
N ASP A 66 -15.90 19.20 26.56
CA ASP A 66 -14.53 18.91 26.93
C ASP A 66 -14.27 17.39 26.97
N LYS A 67 -15.18 16.62 27.56
CA LYS A 67 -15.07 15.16 27.62
C LYS A 67 -15.12 14.54 26.23
N TYR A 68 -16.00 15.05 25.38
CA TYR A 68 -16.10 14.57 23.99
C TYR A 68 -14.85 14.88 23.19
N LEU A 69 -14.30 16.09 23.33
CA LEU A 69 -13.04 16.45 22.67
C LEU A 69 -11.89 15.55 23.12
N LYS A 70 -11.81 15.27 24.41
CA LYS A 70 -10.80 14.37 24.95
C LYS A 70 -10.91 12.98 24.28
N HIS A 71 -12.13 12.48 24.16
CA HIS A 71 -12.41 11.20 23.47
C HIS A 71 -11.94 11.27 22.00
N LEU A 72 -12.24 12.36 21.29
CA LEU A 72 -11.84 12.53 19.90
C LEU A 72 -10.32 12.62 19.74
N TYR A 73 -9.62 13.29 20.65
CA TYR A 73 -8.16 13.36 20.65
C TYR A 73 -7.54 11.99 20.90
N GLU A 74 -8.07 11.22 21.84
CA GLU A 74 -7.60 9.84 22.09
C GLU A 74 -7.82 8.95 20.89
N LYS A 75 -8.99 9.07 20.25
CA LYS A 75 -9.29 8.36 19.00
C LYS A 75 -8.32 8.74 17.88
N GLY A 76 -7.98 10.03 17.78
CA GLY A 76 -7.01 10.52 16.81
C GLY A 76 -5.63 9.90 16.99
N GLU A 77 -5.19 9.76 18.24
CA GLU A 77 -3.90 9.12 18.54
C GLU A 77 -3.90 7.67 18.15
N GLU A 78 -4.97 6.92 18.44
CA GLU A 78 -5.11 5.53 18.03
C GLU A 78 -5.09 5.38 16.51
N LEU A 79 -5.82 6.25 15.80
CA LEU A 79 -5.85 6.24 14.34
C LEU A 79 -4.47 6.53 13.75
N GLU A 80 -3.73 7.46 14.36
CA GLU A 80 -2.38 7.77 13.89
C GLU A 80 -1.43 6.57 14.07
N GLN A 81 -1.55 5.84 15.19
CA GLN A 81 -0.78 4.62 15.41
C GLN A 81 -1.15 3.54 14.39
N GLN A 82 -2.44 3.38 14.11
CA GLN A 82 -2.91 2.44 13.08
C GLN A 82 -2.35 2.81 11.72
N LYS A 83 -2.31 4.10 11.39
CA LYS A 83 -1.74 4.58 10.14
C LYS A 83 -0.26 4.25 10.03
N GLN A 84 0.51 4.47 11.09
CA GLN A 84 1.94 4.15 11.09
C GLN A 84 2.17 2.66 10.86
N GLU A 85 1.37 1.79 11.50
CA GLU A 85 1.45 0.34 11.26
C GLU A 85 1.08 -0.03 9.83
N ALA A 86 0.02 0.59 9.29
CA ALA A 86 -0.38 0.36 7.90
C ALA A 86 0.70 0.81 6.91
N LEU A 87 1.38 1.93 7.17
CA LEU A 87 2.49 2.41 6.36
C LEU A 87 3.67 1.43 6.41
N ARG A 88 3.95 0.87 7.58
CA ARG A 88 5.01 -0.13 7.74
C ARG A 88 4.71 -1.38 6.90
N LEU A 89 3.47 -1.86 6.95
CA LEU A 89 3.04 -3.02 6.17
C LEU A 89 3.10 -2.73 4.67
N LEU A 90 2.70 -1.52 4.26
CA LEU A 90 2.80 -1.10 2.86
C LEU A 90 4.25 -1.14 2.37
N GLU A 91 5.18 -0.66 3.18
CA GLU A 91 6.60 -0.66 2.82
C GLU A 91 7.14 -2.09 2.66
N ILE A 92 6.73 -3.01 3.54
CA ILE A 92 7.10 -4.43 3.44
C ILE A 92 6.58 -5.02 2.12
N GLU A 93 5.32 -4.72 1.77
CA GLU A 93 4.75 -5.24 0.52
C GLU A 93 5.45 -4.66 -0.71
N LYS A 94 5.85 -3.39 -0.68
CA LYS A 94 6.64 -2.78 -1.75
C LYS A 94 8.00 -3.44 -1.93
N GLU A 95 8.67 -3.77 -0.83
CA GLU A 95 9.96 -4.47 -0.87
C GLU A 95 9.82 -5.85 -1.49
N LYS A 96 8.76 -6.57 -1.15
CA LYS A 96 8.45 -7.88 -1.76
C LYS A 96 8.22 -7.75 -3.26
N LEU A 97 7.55 -6.68 -3.68
CA LEU A 97 7.31 -6.42 -5.11
C LEU A 97 8.64 -6.19 -5.85
N VAL A 98 9.55 -5.42 -5.27
CA VAL A 98 10.87 -5.18 -5.86
C VAL A 98 11.61 -6.51 -6.07
N GLU A 99 11.55 -7.41 -5.08
CA GLU A 99 12.17 -8.73 -5.21
C GLU A 99 11.52 -9.57 -6.34
N CYS A 100 10.19 -9.53 -6.45
CA CYS A 100 9.49 -10.21 -7.54
C CYS A 100 9.88 -9.64 -8.90
N GLU A 101 10.03 -8.32 -9.01
CA GLU A 101 10.47 -7.66 -10.25
C GLU A 101 11.88 -8.08 -10.64
N LYS A 102 12.79 -8.19 -9.67
CA LYS A 102 14.16 -8.66 -9.90
C LYS A 102 14.18 -10.09 -10.42
N GLU A 103 13.38 -10.97 -9.82
CA GLU A 103 13.28 -12.36 -10.24
C GLU A 103 12.80 -12.49 -11.69
N VAL A 104 11.83 -11.68 -12.08
CA VAL A 104 11.34 -11.64 -13.48
C VAL A 104 12.43 -11.13 -14.40
N LYS A 105 13.12 -10.05 -14.05
CA LYS A 105 14.17 -9.45 -14.87
C LYS A 105 15.33 -10.41 -15.13
N VAL A 106 15.72 -11.19 -14.13
CA VAL A 106 16.79 -12.19 -14.27
C VAL A 106 16.44 -13.19 -15.38
N LEU A 107 15.22 -13.71 -15.36
CA LEU A 107 14.79 -14.67 -16.38
C LEU A 107 14.55 -14.02 -17.75
N GLN A 108 14.05 -12.79 -17.79
CA GLN A 108 13.88 -12.07 -19.05
C GLN A 108 15.22 -11.84 -19.76
N LYS A 109 16.25 -11.44 -19.03
CA LYS A 109 17.60 -11.28 -19.57
C LYS A 109 18.19 -12.60 -20.02
N HIS A 110 17.98 -13.66 -19.24
CA HIS A 110 18.43 -14.98 -19.60
C HIS A 110 17.75 -15.46 -20.90
N LYS A 111 16.45 -15.21 -21.02
CA LYS A 111 15.70 -15.53 -22.23
C LYS A 111 16.21 -14.77 -23.44
N GLU A 112 16.51 -13.47 -23.30
CA GLU A 112 17.06 -12.65 -24.38
C GLU A 112 18.37 -13.22 -24.88
N LYS A 113 19.27 -13.60 -23.97
CA LYS A 113 20.56 -14.21 -24.31
C LYS A 113 20.37 -15.55 -25.00
N ALA A 114 19.44 -16.38 -24.52
CA ALA A 114 19.15 -17.67 -25.14
C ALA A 114 18.61 -17.49 -26.56
N LEU A 115 17.78 -16.49 -26.77
CA LEU A 115 17.24 -16.17 -28.10
C LEU A 115 18.37 -15.69 -29.04
N GLU A 116 19.27 -14.85 -28.56
CA GLU A 116 20.42 -14.38 -29.35
C GLU A 116 21.30 -15.56 -29.78
N LEU A 117 21.61 -16.47 -28.87
CA LEU A 117 22.39 -17.66 -29.17
C LEU A 117 21.69 -18.55 -30.19
N TYR A 118 20.38 -18.70 -30.07
CA TYR A 118 19.59 -19.44 -31.04
C TYR A 118 19.69 -18.81 -32.42
N LYS A 119 19.58 -17.49 -32.53
CA LYS A 119 19.70 -16.77 -33.81
C LYS A 119 21.09 -16.91 -34.41
N GLU A 120 22.13 -16.88 -33.58
CA GLU A 120 23.51 -17.11 -34.05
C GLU A 120 23.70 -18.51 -34.64
N GLU A 121 23.17 -19.52 -33.98
CA GLU A 121 23.22 -20.92 -34.47
C GLU A 121 22.48 -21.07 -35.79
N GLN A 122 21.39 -20.34 -36.01
CA GLN A 122 20.63 -20.42 -37.27
C GLN A 122 21.37 -19.75 -38.42
N LYS A 123 22.30 -18.85 -38.17
CA LYS A 123 23.11 -18.18 -39.20
C LYS A 123 24.23 -19.10 -39.75
N GLN A 124 24.61 -20.12 -39.01
CA GLN A 124 25.62 -21.08 -39.43
C GLN A 124 24.96 -22.23 -40.20
#